data_54bd5939c13844be80084e7a997d3cac
#
_entry.id   54bd5939c13844be80084e7a997d3cac
#
_cell.length_a   1.000
_cell.length_b   1.000
_cell.length_c   1.000
_cell.angle_alpha   90.00
_cell.angle_beta   90.00
_cell.angle_gamma   90.00
#
_symmetry.space_group_name_H-M   'P 1'
#
loop_
_entity.id
_entity.type
_entity.pdbx_description
1 polymer ?
#
loop_
_entity_poly.entity_id
_entity_poly.type
_entity_poly.pdbx_seq_one_letter_code
_entity_poly.pdbx_strand_id
1 'polypeptide(L)'
;MGMSASQARFLSITARIHDLEYQAQTIENAKLSLTNDSNVAYEEYCEGINASKYQLKVVTGGEIGKVDLTYNAMVASANQPDHPMYILTDAATNDLYLPEAITNGMNGKIPETLDKFLEIVSTKYVYSGKTYTAEEAKANLRADGYADYWTGVYYQLTGYQTNDGKVSNGHGFISVSNASANDRNWIKKKIEEGTAIINSMQSVQDNANGTKVNIFAQTNAAVDTNISLASDDLLISRAEAEYENRMDNIDQKDKQLDLRLARIENERNALKTEYDTVKDLVKKNIERSYKTFNA
;
A
#
# COMPACT_ATOMS: atom_id res chain seq x y z
N MET A 1 -5.35 69.70 20.29
CA MET A 1 -5.90 68.84 19.23
C MET A 1 -7.41 68.86 19.38
N GLY A 2 -8.16 69.07 18.29
CA GLY A 2 -9.61 69.19 18.36
C GLY A 2 -10.26 67.77 18.66
N MET A 3 -11.45 67.84 19.26
CA MET A 3 -12.22 66.65 19.68
C MET A 3 -12.44 65.61 18.52
N SER A 4 -12.64 66.13 17.29
CA SER A 4 -12.78 65.32 16.09
C SER A 4 -11.52 64.51 15.74
N ALA A 5 -10.32 65.04 15.93
CA ALA A 5 -9.06 64.36 15.69
C ALA A 5 -8.83 63.19 16.68
N SER A 6 -9.20 63.42 17.96
CA SER A 6 -9.11 62.37 19.00
C SER A 6 -10.12 61.25 18.78
N GLN A 7 -11.34 61.58 18.29
CA GLN A 7 -12.36 60.59 17.95
C GLN A 7 -11.96 59.77 16.71
N ALA A 8 -11.39 60.39 15.67
CA ALA A 8 -10.90 59.67 14.49
C ALA A 8 -9.76 58.70 14.86
N ARG A 9 -8.81 59.14 15.74
CA ARG A 9 -7.74 58.26 16.23
C ARG A 9 -8.28 57.09 17.05
N PHE A 10 -9.27 57.34 17.90
CA PHE A 10 -9.94 56.31 18.69
C PHE A 10 -10.57 55.25 17.79
N LEU A 11 -11.31 55.63 16.76
CA LEU A 11 -11.91 54.71 15.78
C LEU A 11 -10.85 53.93 15.01
N SER A 12 -9.77 54.59 14.59
CA SER A 12 -8.66 53.92 13.89
C SER A 12 -7.98 52.86 14.74
N ILE A 13 -7.71 53.15 16.04
CA ILE A 13 -7.13 52.16 16.96
C ILE A 13 -8.07 51.00 17.20
N THR A 14 -9.37 51.27 17.37
CA THR A 14 -10.38 50.20 17.55
C THR A 14 -10.43 49.29 16.33
N ALA A 15 -10.46 49.86 15.12
CA ALA A 15 -10.45 49.05 13.89
C ALA A 15 -9.19 48.17 13.79
N ARG A 16 -8.02 48.71 14.16
CA ARG A 16 -6.75 48.00 14.13
C ARG A 16 -6.70 46.86 15.17
N ILE A 17 -7.25 47.09 16.37
CA ILE A 17 -7.38 46.04 17.38
C ILE A 17 -8.23 44.88 16.87
N HIS A 18 -9.39 45.17 16.24
CA HIS A 18 -10.23 44.12 15.69
C HIS A 18 -9.57 43.35 14.52
N ASP A 19 -8.78 44.04 13.69
CA ASP A 19 -8.01 43.39 12.62
C ASP A 19 -6.96 42.43 13.21
N LEU A 20 -6.26 42.84 14.27
CA LEU A 20 -5.31 41.94 14.97
C LEU A 20 -6.01 40.75 15.66
N GLU A 21 -7.20 40.95 16.21
CA GLU A 21 -8.00 39.86 16.79
C GLU A 21 -8.42 38.86 15.72
N TYR A 22 -8.84 39.33 14.54
CA TYR A 22 -9.12 38.47 13.40
C TYR A 22 -7.90 37.68 12.92
N GLN A 23 -6.73 38.35 12.84
CA GLN A 23 -5.47 37.69 12.48
C GLN A 23 -5.07 36.63 13.50
N ALA A 24 -5.24 36.89 14.81
CA ALA A 24 -4.98 35.94 15.88
C ALA A 24 -5.89 34.71 15.74
N GLN A 25 -7.19 34.89 15.52
CA GLN A 25 -8.13 33.79 15.30
C GLN A 25 -7.76 32.94 14.06
N THR A 26 -7.29 33.61 13.00
CA THR A 26 -6.83 32.88 11.78
C THR A 26 -5.61 32.02 12.07
N ILE A 27 -4.68 32.50 12.91
CA ILE A 27 -3.51 31.71 13.35
C ILE A 27 -3.94 30.55 14.24
N GLU A 28 -4.85 30.76 15.19
CA GLU A 28 -5.38 29.69 16.04
C GLU A 28 -6.05 28.58 15.22
N ASN A 29 -6.84 28.95 14.21
CA ASN A 29 -7.43 27.98 13.28
C ASN A 29 -6.37 27.24 12.47
N ALA A 30 -5.30 27.91 12.04
CA ALA A 30 -4.19 27.27 11.36
C ALA A 30 -3.44 26.27 12.28
N LYS A 31 -3.27 26.60 13.55
CA LYS A 31 -2.70 25.69 14.57
C LYS A 31 -3.59 24.46 14.81
N LEU A 32 -4.91 24.66 14.85
CA LEU A 32 -5.85 23.53 14.93
C LEU A 32 -5.75 22.61 13.71
N SER A 33 -5.56 23.18 12.51
CA SER A 33 -5.32 22.39 11.29
C SER A 33 -4.02 21.59 11.39
N LEU A 34 -2.93 22.18 11.93
CA LEU A 34 -1.67 21.45 12.16
C LEU A 34 -1.83 20.28 13.16
N THR A 35 -2.66 20.46 14.18
CA THR A 35 -2.98 19.37 15.11
C THR A 35 -3.69 18.22 14.40
N ASN A 36 -4.64 18.53 13.51
CA ASN A 36 -5.30 17.50 12.69
C ASN A 36 -4.32 16.82 11.75
N ASP A 37 -3.42 17.57 11.10
CA ASP A 37 -2.37 17.02 10.23
C ASP A 37 -1.44 16.08 11.02
N SER A 38 -1.13 16.41 12.27
CA SER A 38 -0.33 15.56 13.17
C SER A 38 -1.06 14.25 13.51
N ASN A 39 -2.36 14.32 13.79
CA ASN A 39 -3.16 13.12 14.06
C ASN A 39 -3.21 12.19 12.84
N VAL A 40 -3.43 12.74 11.64
CA VAL A 40 -3.40 11.97 10.39
C VAL A 40 -2.03 11.34 10.16
N ALA A 41 -0.95 12.09 10.37
CA ALA A 41 0.41 11.55 10.25
C ALA A 41 0.66 10.40 11.23
N TYR A 42 0.14 10.50 12.45
CA TYR A 42 0.25 9.44 13.45
C TYR A 42 -0.60 8.19 13.08
N GLU A 43 -1.81 8.38 12.56
CA GLU A 43 -2.64 7.27 12.08
C GLU A 43 -1.95 6.51 10.95
N GLU A 44 -1.44 7.20 9.93
CA GLU A 44 -0.68 6.61 8.83
C GLU A 44 0.60 5.90 9.31
N TYR A 45 1.28 6.47 10.31
CA TYR A 45 2.43 5.81 10.95
C TYR A 45 2.02 4.51 11.64
N CYS A 46 0.92 4.51 12.40
CA CYS A 46 0.40 3.31 13.07
C CYS A 46 0.02 2.21 12.08
N GLU A 47 -0.52 2.57 10.92
CA GLU A 47 -0.77 1.61 9.84
C GLU A 47 0.56 1.08 9.27
N GLY A 48 1.52 1.96 9.06
CA GLY A 48 2.83 1.61 8.50
C GLY A 48 3.66 0.67 9.36
N ILE A 49 3.69 0.86 10.69
CA ILE A 49 4.46 -0.01 11.60
C ILE A 49 3.87 -1.43 11.73
N ASN A 50 2.61 -1.62 11.35
CA ASN A 50 1.98 -2.92 11.29
C ASN A 50 2.17 -3.60 9.91
N ALA A 51 3.00 -3.02 9.04
CA ALA A 51 3.27 -3.58 7.73
C ALA A 51 3.88 -4.96 7.85
N SER A 52 3.30 -5.91 7.15
CA SER A 52 3.75 -7.30 7.12
C SER A 52 3.78 -7.81 5.69
N LYS A 53 4.61 -8.82 5.44
CA LYS A 53 4.73 -9.48 4.15
C LYS A 53 4.69 -10.98 4.31
N TYR A 54 4.21 -11.69 3.28
CA TYR A 54 4.36 -13.13 3.22
C TYR A 54 5.76 -13.48 2.72
N GLN A 55 6.34 -14.49 3.34
CA GLN A 55 7.61 -15.09 2.95
C GLN A 55 7.43 -16.56 2.64
N LEU A 56 8.09 -17.00 1.57
CA LEU A 56 8.17 -18.38 1.16
C LEU A 56 9.51 -18.97 1.58
N LYS A 57 9.47 -20.11 2.25
CA LYS A 57 10.66 -20.90 2.57
C LYS A 57 11.18 -21.54 1.29
N VAL A 58 12.44 -21.38 1.00
CA VAL A 58 13.12 -21.96 -0.15
C VAL A 58 14.40 -22.67 0.29
N VAL A 59 14.78 -23.72 -0.45
CA VAL A 59 16.02 -24.45 -0.21
C VAL A 59 16.98 -24.11 -1.35
N THR A 60 18.09 -23.48 -1.04
CA THR A 60 19.11 -23.11 -2.02
C THR A 60 20.47 -23.66 -1.59
N GLY A 61 21.03 -24.56 -2.39
CA GLY A 61 22.35 -25.17 -2.08
C GLY A 61 22.37 -26.02 -0.79
N GLY A 62 21.21 -26.52 -0.36
CA GLY A 62 21.08 -27.28 0.89
C GLY A 62 20.81 -26.42 2.14
N GLU A 63 20.81 -25.11 2.01
CA GLU A 63 20.44 -24.18 3.09
C GLU A 63 18.98 -23.74 2.95
N ILE A 64 18.30 -23.64 4.10
CA ILE A 64 16.92 -23.16 4.16
C ILE A 64 16.95 -21.64 4.31
N GLY A 65 16.45 -20.95 3.29
CA GLY A 65 16.26 -19.51 3.30
C GLY A 65 14.79 -19.11 3.27
N LYS A 66 14.53 -17.82 3.33
CA LYS A 66 13.19 -17.24 3.10
C LYS A 66 13.30 -16.13 2.07
N VAL A 67 12.36 -16.12 1.13
CA VAL A 67 12.22 -15.08 0.11
C VAL A 67 10.84 -14.45 0.22
N ASP A 68 10.69 -13.22 -0.24
CA ASP A 68 9.37 -12.59 -0.28
C ASP A 68 8.46 -13.37 -1.23
N LEU A 69 7.22 -13.64 -0.80
CA LEU A 69 6.25 -14.40 -1.59
C LEU A 69 5.74 -13.52 -2.74
N THR A 70 6.38 -13.68 -3.89
CA THR A 70 5.90 -13.16 -5.17
C THR A 70 5.35 -14.30 -6.01
N TYR A 71 4.55 -13.99 -7.04
CA TYR A 71 4.08 -15.02 -7.96
C TYR A 71 5.26 -15.75 -8.63
N ASN A 72 6.27 -15.02 -9.07
CA ASN A 72 7.44 -15.61 -9.69
C ASN A 72 8.28 -16.46 -8.71
N ALA A 73 8.41 -16.04 -7.45
CA ALA A 73 9.09 -16.85 -6.42
C ALA A 73 8.33 -18.16 -6.14
N MET A 74 7.00 -18.09 -6.10
CA MET A 74 6.14 -19.27 -5.92
C MET A 74 6.32 -20.28 -7.06
N VAL A 75 6.33 -19.83 -8.32
CA VAL A 75 6.58 -20.70 -9.47
C VAL A 75 8.02 -21.19 -9.49
N ALA A 76 9.01 -20.33 -9.19
CA ALA A 76 10.41 -20.73 -9.18
C ALA A 76 10.74 -21.78 -8.12
N SER A 77 9.99 -21.82 -7.01
CA SER A 77 10.17 -22.83 -5.97
C SER A 77 9.62 -24.23 -6.36
N ALA A 78 8.82 -24.31 -7.41
CA ALA A 78 8.15 -25.53 -7.81
C ALA A 78 9.09 -26.66 -8.28
N ASN A 79 10.36 -26.38 -8.57
CA ASN A 79 11.37 -27.36 -8.95
C ASN A 79 12.23 -27.87 -7.78
N GLN A 80 11.95 -27.42 -6.57
CA GLN A 80 12.77 -27.77 -5.40
C GLN A 80 12.34 -29.13 -4.81
N PRO A 81 13.29 -30.02 -4.48
CA PRO A 81 13.00 -31.26 -3.79
C PRO A 81 12.33 -30.97 -2.44
N ASP A 82 11.36 -31.77 -2.07
CA ASP A 82 10.65 -31.70 -0.79
C ASP A 82 9.96 -30.36 -0.51
N HIS A 83 9.79 -29.52 -1.54
CA HIS A 83 9.07 -28.25 -1.44
C HIS A 83 7.65 -28.42 -2.02
N PRO A 84 6.61 -27.98 -1.30
CA PRO A 84 5.26 -28.01 -1.86
C PRO A 84 5.16 -27.06 -3.07
N MET A 85 4.51 -27.52 -4.11
CA MET A 85 4.18 -26.68 -5.27
C MET A 85 2.91 -25.91 -4.96
N TYR A 86 2.90 -24.63 -5.27
CA TYR A 86 1.77 -23.74 -5.01
C TYR A 86 1.19 -23.17 -6.31
N ILE A 87 -0.11 -22.97 -6.32
CA ILE A 87 -0.83 -22.27 -7.38
C ILE A 87 -1.79 -21.25 -6.76
N LEU A 88 -1.94 -20.12 -7.40
CA LEU A 88 -2.88 -19.08 -7.01
C LEU A 88 -4.15 -19.18 -7.85
N THR A 89 -5.32 -19.17 -7.19
CA THR A 89 -6.63 -19.21 -7.86
C THR A 89 -7.51 -18.07 -7.35
N ASP A 90 -8.46 -17.66 -8.18
CA ASP A 90 -9.53 -16.75 -7.78
C ASP A 90 -10.46 -17.42 -6.77
N ALA A 91 -10.84 -16.71 -5.73
CA ALA A 91 -11.63 -17.25 -4.62
C ALA A 91 -13.10 -17.57 -5.01
N ALA A 92 -13.64 -16.88 -6.02
CA ALA A 92 -15.03 -17.02 -6.42
C ALA A 92 -15.20 -18.05 -7.57
N THR A 93 -14.30 -18.02 -8.55
CA THR A 93 -14.43 -18.83 -9.78
C THR A 93 -13.49 -20.04 -9.78
N ASN A 94 -12.47 -20.08 -8.91
CA ASN A 94 -11.33 -20.98 -8.93
C ASN A 94 -10.49 -20.90 -10.22
N ASP A 95 -10.61 -19.83 -11.00
CA ASP A 95 -9.77 -19.60 -12.16
C ASP A 95 -8.32 -19.39 -11.74
N LEU A 96 -7.41 -19.93 -12.54
CA LEU A 96 -5.99 -19.92 -12.22
C LEU A 96 -5.36 -18.60 -12.61
N TYR A 97 -4.61 -17.99 -11.71
CA TYR A 97 -3.74 -16.87 -12.05
C TYR A 97 -2.53 -17.38 -12.83
N LEU A 98 -2.35 -16.92 -14.07
CA LEU A 98 -1.24 -17.30 -14.94
C LEU A 98 -0.45 -16.09 -15.42
N PRO A 99 0.88 -16.19 -15.57
CA PRO A 99 1.70 -15.11 -16.14
C PRO A 99 1.20 -14.64 -17.49
N GLU A 100 1.22 -13.34 -17.72
CA GLU A 100 0.81 -12.73 -18.99
C GLU A 100 1.53 -13.32 -20.22
N ALA A 101 2.78 -13.70 -20.07
CA ALA A 101 3.54 -14.34 -21.13
C ALA A 101 2.92 -15.67 -21.60
N ILE A 102 2.35 -16.45 -20.67
CA ILE A 102 1.66 -17.71 -20.96
C ILE A 102 0.29 -17.42 -21.57
N THR A 103 -0.49 -16.54 -20.95
CA THR A 103 -1.85 -16.24 -21.44
C THR A 103 -1.84 -15.62 -22.84
N ASN A 104 -0.85 -14.76 -23.12
CA ASN A 104 -0.63 -14.23 -24.48
C ASN A 104 -0.19 -15.33 -25.46
N GLY A 105 0.66 -16.26 -25.02
CA GLY A 105 1.05 -17.43 -25.83
C GLY A 105 -0.12 -18.35 -26.17
N MET A 106 -1.08 -18.49 -25.27
CA MET A 106 -2.32 -19.26 -25.46
C MET A 106 -3.36 -18.54 -26.34
N ASN A 107 -3.18 -17.27 -26.66
CA ASN A 107 -4.15 -16.45 -27.44
C ASN A 107 -5.59 -16.54 -26.88
N GLY A 108 -5.75 -16.56 -25.57
CA GLY A 108 -7.04 -16.59 -24.89
C GLY A 108 -7.75 -17.95 -24.93
N LYS A 109 -7.10 -19.02 -25.42
CA LYS A 109 -7.66 -20.39 -25.48
C LYS A 109 -6.70 -21.39 -24.87
N ILE A 110 -7.22 -22.29 -24.03
CA ILE A 110 -6.44 -23.39 -23.47
C ILE A 110 -6.00 -24.29 -24.61
N PRO A 111 -4.70 -24.65 -24.73
CA PRO A 111 -4.20 -25.55 -25.76
C PRO A 111 -4.87 -26.96 -25.69
N GLU A 112 -5.13 -27.54 -26.85
CA GLU A 112 -5.79 -28.85 -26.93
C GLU A 112 -4.95 -30.02 -26.37
N THR A 113 -3.63 -29.86 -26.30
CA THR A 113 -2.71 -30.89 -25.81
C THR A 113 -1.74 -30.33 -24.76
N LEU A 114 -1.39 -31.21 -23.82
CA LEU A 114 -0.37 -30.91 -22.81
C LEU A 114 0.96 -30.47 -23.46
N ASP A 115 1.35 -31.12 -24.55
CA ASP A 115 2.62 -30.84 -25.24
C ASP A 115 2.68 -29.42 -25.78
N LYS A 116 1.59 -28.93 -26.40
CA LYS A 116 1.47 -27.51 -26.83
C LYS A 116 1.49 -26.54 -25.66
N PHE A 117 0.85 -26.91 -24.56
CA PHE A 117 0.89 -26.09 -23.37
C PHE A 117 2.30 -25.98 -22.80
N LEU A 118 3.02 -27.10 -22.65
CA LEU A 118 4.40 -27.10 -22.16
C LEU A 118 5.36 -26.36 -23.11
N GLU A 119 5.11 -26.42 -24.44
CA GLU A 119 5.85 -25.63 -25.41
C GLU A 119 5.68 -24.12 -25.15
N ILE A 120 4.45 -23.65 -24.95
CA ILE A 120 4.17 -22.21 -24.64
C ILE A 120 4.85 -21.83 -23.33
N VAL A 121 4.68 -22.61 -22.27
CA VAL A 121 5.29 -22.36 -20.96
C VAL A 121 6.81 -22.27 -21.06
N SER A 122 7.43 -23.25 -21.71
CA SER A 122 8.89 -23.31 -21.82
C SER A 122 9.47 -22.16 -22.65
N THR A 123 8.89 -21.85 -23.80
CA THR A 123 9.43 -20.86 -24.74
C THR A 123 9.04 -19.42 -24.38
N LYS A 124 7.84 -19.20 -23.86
CA LYS A 124 7.33 -17.84 -23.60
C LYS A 124 7.55 -17.36 -22.17
N TYR A 125 7.72 -18.27 -21.21
CA TYR A 125 7.86 -17.91 -19.80
C TYR A 125 9.18 -18.39 -19.19
N VAL A 126 9.37 -19.69 -18.98
CA VAL A 126 10.52 -20.20 -18.20
C VAL A 126 11.86 -19.91 -18.88
N TYR A 127 11.95 -20.13 -20.18
CA TYR A 127 13.17 -19.86 -20.97
C TYR A 127 13.01 -18.69 -21.96
N SER A 128 12.13 -17.76 -21.65
CA SER A 128 11.94 -16.57 -22.48
C SER A 128 13.26 -15.83 -22.72
N GLY A 129 13.54 -15.50 -23.99
CA GLY A 129 14.80 -14.86 -24.38
C GLY A 129 16.00 -15.80 -24.51
N LYS A 130 15.84 -17.11 -24.31
CA LYS A 130 16.88 -18.10 -24.63
C LYS A 130 16.75 -18.57 -26.08
N THR A 131 17.86 -18.95 -26.67
CA THR A 131 17.95 -19.44 -28.07
C THR A 131 17.72 -20.96 -28.18
N TYR A 132 16.74 -21.48 -27.44
CA TYR A 132 16.37 -22.89 -27.52
C TYR A 132 15.31 -23.11 -28.61
N THR A 133 15.37 -24.26 -29.26
CA THR A 133 14.23 -24.78 -30.04
C THR A 133 13.10 -25.18 -29.10
N ALA A 134 11.88 -25.33 -29.60
CA ALA A 134 10.73 -25.75 -28.79
C ALA A 134 10.96 -27.09 -28.08
N GLU A 135 11.59 -28.04 -28.79
CA GLU A 135 11.88 -29.36 -28.22
C GLU A 135 12.96 -29.27 -27.11
N GLU A 136 14.03 -28.51 -27.34
CA GLU A 136 15.07 -28.28 -26.32
C GLU A 136 14.49 -27.61 -25.09
N ALA A 137 13.65 -26.58 -25.26
CA ALA A 137 13.01 -25.88 -24.17
C ALA A 137 12.10 -26.81 -23.33
N LYS A 138 11.32 -27.68 -23.98
CA LYS A 138 10.51 -28.70 -23.30
C LYS A 138 11.36 -29.77 -22.60
N ALA A 139 12.46 -30.17 -23.20
CA ALA A 139 13.39 -31.13 -22.59
C ALA A 139 14.04 -30.52 -21.33
N ASN A 140 14.47 -29.26 -21.40
CA ASN A 140 15.01 -28.51 -20.26
C ASN A 140 13.97 -28.31 -19.16
N LEU A 141 12.70 -28.04 -19.51
CA LEU A 141 11.62 -27.91 -18.54
C LEU A 141 11.44 -29.20 -17.70
N ARG A 142 11.61 -30.37 -18.32
CA ARG A 142 11.59 -31.65 -17.62
C ARG A 142 12.86 -31.87 -16.79
N ALA A 143 14.02 -31.57 -17.35
CA ALA A 143 15.30 -31.73 -16.66
C ALA A 143 15.43 -30.82 -15.43
N ASP A 144 14.91 -29.62 -15.52
CA ASP A 144 14.92 -28.63 -14.42
C ASP A 144 13.79 -28.84 -13.38
N GLY A 145 12.94 -29.90 -13.56
CA GLY A 145 11.92 -30.30 -12.58
C GLY A 145 10.62 -29.48 -12.61
N TYR A 146 10.43 -28.57 -13.57
CA TYR A 146 9.18 -27.77 -13.67
C TYR A 146 8.02 -28.51 -14.38
N ALA A 147 8.30 -29.60 -15.04
CA ALA A 147 7.29 -30.26 -15.86
C ALA A 147 6.08 -30.77 -15.08
N ASP A 148 6.29 -31.28 -13.86
CA ASP A 148 5.21 -31.79 -13.00
C ASP A 148 4.28 -30.65 -12.54
N TYR A 149 4.83 -29.50 -12.16
CA TYR A 149 4.06 -28.32 -11.81
C TYR A 149 3.15 -27.86 -12.96
N TRP A 150 3.73 -27.68 -14.16
CA TRP A 150 2.97 -27.17 -15.30
C TRP A 150 2.01 -28.23 -15.87
N THR A 151 2.31 -29.50 -15.71
CA THR A 151 1.37 -30.59 -16.00
C THR A 151 0.17 -30.51 -15.06
N GLY A 152 0.39 -30.29 -13.77
CA GLY A 152 -0.68 -30.09 -12.81
C GLY A 152 -1.54 -28.85 -13.14
N VAL A 153 -0.92 -27.75 -13.52
CA VAL A 153 -1.61 -26.53 -13.97
C VAL A 153 -2.49 -26.81 -15.20
N TYR A 154 -1.95 -27.55 -16.20
CA TYR A 154 -2.71 -27.90 -17.41
C TYR A 154 -3.97 -28.72 -17.08
N TYR A 155 -3.87 -29.69 -16.18
CA TYR A 155 -5.02 -30.50 -15.78
C TYR A 155 -6.02 -29.74 -14.92
N GLN A 156 -5.59 -28.73 -14.18
CA GLN A 156 -6.54 -27.81 -13.53
C GLN A 156 -7.30 -26.95 -14.55
N LEU A 157 -6.66 -26.57 -15.65
CA LEU A 157 -7.31 -25.82 -16.74
C LEU A 157 -8.28 -26.66 -17.55
N THR A 158 -7.90 -27.90 -17.89
CA THR A 158 -8.68 -28.77 -18.83
C THR A 158 -9.65 -29.70 -18.12
N GLY A 159 -9.49 -29.87 -16.81
CA GLY A 159 -10.20 -30.88 -16.04
C GLY A 159 -9.49 -32.26 -16.06
N TYR A 160 -9.83 -33.05 -15.06
CA TYR A 160 -9.29 -34.40 -14.91
C TYR A 160 -10.28 -35.33 -14.20
N GLN A 161 -10.11 -36.62 -14.40
CA GLN A 161 -10.76 -37.65 -13.62
C GLN A 161 -9.71 -38.62 -13.12
N THR A 162 -9.62 -38.80 -11.81
CA THR A 162 -8.68 -39.73 -11.19
C THR A 162 -9.27 -41.14 -11.05
N ASN A 163 -8.42 -42.13 -10.87
CA ASN A 163 -8.86 -43.53 -10.71
C ASN A 163 -9.67 -43.77 -9.43
N ASP A 164 -9.51 -42.90 -8.43
CA ASP A 164 -10.30 -42.88 -7.18
C ASP A 164 -11.64 -42.13 -7.30
N GLY A 165 -11.99 -41.68 -8.50
CA GLY A 165 -13.27 -41.05 -8.80
C GLY A 165 -13.35 -39.57 -8.58
N LYS A 166 -12.25 -38.89 -8.26
CA LYS A 166 -12.25 -37.41 -8.23
C LYS A 166 -12.33 -36.85 -9.64
N VAL A 167 -13.19 -35.86 -9.81
CA VAL A 167 -13.43 -35.19 -11.08
C VAL A 167 -13.26 -33.68 -10.91
N SER A 168 -12.54 -33.03 -11.82
CA SER A 168 -12.51 -31.60 -12.01
C SER A 168 -12.97 -31.26 -13.42
N ASN A 169 -13.87 -30.29 -13.55
CA ASN A 169 -14.40 -29.85 -14.85
C ASN A 169 -13.48 -28.90 -15.61
N GLY A 170 -12.32 -28.60 -15.06
CA GLY A 170 -11.45 -27.58 -15.58
C GLY A 170 -11.90 -26.18 -15.12
N HIS A 171 -10.94 -25.25 -15.11
CA HIS A 171 -11.13 -23.87 -14.67
C HIS A 171 -10.62 -22.92 -15.75
N GLY A 172 -11.09 -21.68 -15.72
CA GLY A 172 -10.53 -20.61 -16.55
C GLY A 172 -9.17 -20.13 -16.05
N PHE A 173 -8.71 -19.05 -16.64
CA PHE A 173 -7.48 -18.41 -16.20
C PHE A 173 -7.59 -16.89 -16.21
N ILE A 174 -6.83 -16.25 -15.32
CA ILE A 174 -6.69 -14.82 -15.15
C ILE A 174 -5.24 -14.45 -15.42
N SER A 175 -5.02 -13.46 -16.28
CA SER A 175 -3.68 -12.99 -16.63
C SER A 175 -3.07 -12.16 -15.51
N VAL A 176 -1.81 -12.46 -15.15
CA VAL A 176 -1.01 -11.70 -14.19
C VAL A 176 0.08 -10.95 -14.93
N SER A 177 0.08 -9.63 -14.85
CA SER A 177 1.12 -8.80 -15.46
C SER A 177 2.50 -9.07 -14.84
N ASN A 178 3.56 -8.80 -15.60
CA ASN A 178 4.93 -8.93 -15.08
C ASN A 178 5.18 -8.04 -13.84
N ALA A 179 4.58 -6.86 -13.78
CA ALA A 179 4.68 -5.97 -12.62
C ALA A 179 4.06 -6.63 -11.39
N SER A 180 2.84 -7.16 -11.51
CA SER A 180 2.14 -7.85 -10.42
C SER A 180 2.83 -9.14 -10.00
N ALA A 181 3.37 -9.91 -10.95
CA ALA A 181 4.07 -11.17 -10.67
C ALA A 181 5.36 -10.99 -9.86
N ASN A 182 5.98 -9.82 -9.93
CA ASN A 182 7.18 -9.46 -9.17
C ASN A 182 6.89 -8.62 -7.92
N ASP A 183 5.66 -8.13 -7.76
CA ASP A 183 5.29 -7.31 -6.61
C ASP A 183 5.06 -8.22 -5.38
N ARG A 184 5.87 -8.00 -4.34
CA ARG A 184 5.81 -8.74 -3.07
C ARG A 184 4.51 -8.51 -2.28
N ASN A 185 3.81 -7.40 -2.53
CA ASN A 185 2.56 -7.07 -1.84
C ASN A 185 1.32 -7.51 -2.62
N TRP A 186 1.47 -7.88 -3.90
CA TRP A 186 0.33 -8.20 -4.77
C TRP A 186 -0.45 -9.42 -4.28
N ILE A 187 0.23 -10.53 -3.98
CA ILE A 187 -0.42 -11.76 -3.46
C ILE A 187 -1.07 -11.48 -2.10
N LYS A 188 -0.34 -10.79 -1.20
CA LYS A 188 -0.87 -10.42 0.12
C LYS A 188 -2.18 -9.63 -0.02
N LYS A 189 -2.17 -8.59 -0.83
CA LYS A 189 -3.34 -7.75 -1.08
C LYS A 189 -4.51 -8.57 -1.63
N LYS A 190 -4.28 -9.48 -2.56
CA LYS A 190 -5.30 -10.37 -3.13
C LYS A 190 -5.91 -11.33 -2.10
N ILE A 191 -5.11 -11.83 -1.17
CA ILE A 191 -5.56 -12.70 -0.08
C ILE A 191 -6.36 -11.89 0.95
N GLU A 192 -5.88 -10.72 1.35
CA GLU A 192 -6.57 -9.83 2.31
C GLU A 192 -7.90 -9.30 1.78
N GLU A 193 -7.98 -9.02 0.47
CA GLU A 193 -9.23 -8.68 -0.22
C GLU A 193 -10.18 -9.89 -0.38
N GLY A 194 -9.74 -11.11 -0.05
CA GLY A 194 -10.50 -12.34 -0.23
C GLY A 194 -10.73 -12.71 -1.70
N THR A 195 -9.94 -12.15 -2.62
CA THR A 195 -10.08 -12.39 -4.08
C THR A 195 -9.20 -13.50 -4.59
N ALA A 196 -8.19 -13.95 -3.84
CA ALA A 196 -7.31 -15.04 -4.23
C ALA A 196 -7.06 -16.04 -3.09
N ILE A 197 -6.83 -17.28 -3.49
CA ILE A 197 -6.52 -18.41 -2.60
C ILE A 197 -5.25 -19.08 -3.08
N ILE A 198 -4.35 -19.41 -2.16
CA ILE A 198 -3.18 -20.24 -2.43
C ILE A 198 -3.60 -21.71 -2.27
N ASN A 199 -3.34 -22.50 -3.31
CA ASN A 199 -3.51 -23.93 -3.29
C ASN A 199 -2.15 -24.62 -3.35
N SER A 200 -1.96 -25.70 -2.58
CA SER A 200 -0.77 -26.54 -2.65
C SER A 200 -1.05 -27.86 -3.35
N MET A 201 -0.05 -28.37 -4.03
CA MET A 201 -0.11 -29.73 -4.57
C MET A 201 -0.05 -30.74 -3.43
N GLN A 202 -1.08 -31.58 -3.32
CA GLN A 202 -1.19 -32.55 -2.23
C GLN A 202 -0.78 -33.96 -2.60
N SER A 203 -1.02 -34.36 -3.85
CA SER A 203 -0.67 -35.69 -4.30
C SER A 203 -0.62 -35.81 -5.83
N VAL A 204 0.24 -36.70 -6.32
CA VAL A 204 0.22 -37.13 -7.69
C VAL A 204 -0.65 -38.38 -7.76
N GLN A 205 -1.72 -38.34 -8.55
CA GLN A 205 -2.62 -39.48 -8.72
C GLN A 205 -2.69 -39.90 -10.20
N ASP A 206 -2.95 -41.19 -10.45
CA ASP A 206 -3.19 -41.65 -11.81
C ASP A 206 -4.62 -41.26 -12.22
N ASN A 207 -4.76 -40.64 -13.39
CA ASN A 207 -6.06 -40.43 -13.99
C ASN A 207 -6.58 -41.70 -14.67
N ALA A 208 -7.85 -41.66 -15.11
CA ALA A 208 -8.49 -42.80 -15.79
C ALA A 208 -7.76 -43.28 -17.06
N ASN A 209 -6.88 -42.45 -17.62
CA ASN A 209 -6.08 -42.77 -18.81
C ASN A 209 -4.65 -43.23 -18.45
N GLY A 210 -4.34 -43.46 -17.18
CA GLY A 210 -3.01 -43.88 -16.72
C GLY A 210 -1.95 -42.76 -16.68
N THR A 211 -2.34 -41.50 -16.88
CA THR A 211 -1.45 -40.36 -16.77
C THR A 211 -1.45 -39.83 -15.33
N LYS A 212 -0.30 -39.47 -14.81
CA LYS A 212 -0.20 -38.86 -13.49
C LYS A 212 -0.67 -37.40 -13.51
N VAL A 213 -1.55 -37.05 -12.59
CA VAL A 213 -2.05 -35.70 -12.41
C VAL A 213 -1.73 -35.19 -11.02
N ASN A 214 -1.30 -33.97 -10.94
CA ASN A 214 -1.06 -33.29 -9.67
C ASN A 214 -2.35 -32.57 -9.23
N ILE A 215 -2.83 -32.89 -8.05
CA ILE A 215 -4.04 -32.32 -7.50
C ILE A 215 -3.66 -31.19 -6.55
N PHE A 216 -4.09 -29.98 -6.87
CA PHE A 216 -3.96 -28.82 -6.01
C PHE A 216 -5.19 -28.72 -5.09
N ALA A 217 -4.95 -28.51 -3.81
CA ALA A 217 -6.00 -28.27 -2.83
C ALA A 217 -5.70 -27.02 -2.03
N GLN A 218 -6.74 -26.33 -1.60
CA GLN A 218 -6.60 -25.10 -0.84
C GLN A 218 -5.71 -25.32 0.39
N THR A 219 -4.71 -24.45 0.53
CA THR A 219 -3.85 -24.41 1.71
C THR A 219 -4.28 -23.24 2.61
N ASN A 220 -4.14 -23.43 3.91
CA ASN A 220 -4.30 -22.33 4.87
C ASN A 220 -2.92 -21.74 5.14
N ALA A 221 -2.64 -20.56 4.59
CA ALA A 221 -1.37 -19.86 4.75
C ALA A 221 -0.99 -19.60 6.24
N ALA A 222 -1.96 -19.60 7.15
CA ALA A 222 -1.69 -19.48 8.59
C ALA A 222 -1.15 -20.77 9.23
N VAL A 223 -1.32 -21.92 8.57
CA VAL A 223 -0.92 -23.25 9.07
C VAL A 223 0.20 -23.85 8.23
N ASP A 224 0.42 -23.35 7.02
CA ASP A 224 1.49 -23.83 6.14
C ASP A 224 2.86 -23.41 6.67
N THR A 225 3.69 -24.38 6.99
CA THR A 225 5.05 -24.13 7.54
C THR A 225 6.01 -23.52 6.52
N ASN A 226 5.69 -23.55 5.24
CA ASN A 226 6.52 -23.00 4.16
C ASN A 226 6.15 -21.57 3.80
N ILE A 227 4.95 -21.11 4.18
CA ILE A 227 4.51 -19.73 4.02
C ILE A 227 4.41 -19.12 5.42
N SER A 228 5.12 -18.03 5.65
CA SER A 228 5.13 -17.33 6.95
C SER A 228 4.85 -15.84 6.75
N LEU A 229 4.13 -15.26 7.72
CA LEU A 229 3.99 -13.81 7.81
C LEU A 229 5.20 -13.25 8.57
N ALA A 230 5.83 -12.21 8.05
CA ALA A 230 6.95 -11.50 8.66
C ALA A 230 6.73 -9.99 8.60
N SER A 231 7.38 -9.25 9.49
CA SER A 231 7.41 -7.79 9.44
C SER A 231 8.04 -7.32 8.13
N ASP A 232 7.51 -6.25 7.58
CA ASP A 232 8.10 -5.59 6.42
C ASP A 232 8.96 -4.41 6.87
N ASP A 233 10.19 -4.70 7.30
CA ASP A 233 11.12 -3.72 7.86
C ASP A 233 11.38 -2.53 6.92
N LEU A 234 11.29 -2.72 5.61
CA LEU A 234 11.45 -1.64 4.64
C LEU A 234 10.25 -0.67 4.67
N LEU A 235 9.03 -1.20 4.72
CA LEU A 235 7.83 -0.35 4.82
C LEU A 235 7.75 0.31 6.19
N ILE A 236 8.14 -0.39 7.26
CA ILE A 236 8.21 0.16 8.61
C ILE A 236 9.20 1.33 8.67
N SER A 237 10.44 1.12 8.21
CA SER A 237 11.45 2.20 8.19
C SER A 237 11.04 3.39 7.31
N ARG A 238 10.31 3.13 6.24
CA ARG A 238 9.75 4.19 5.40
C ARG A 238 8.66 4.97 6.13
N ALA A 239 7.74 4.29 6.81
CA ALA A 239 6.69 4.93 7.59
C ALA A 239 7.27 5.79 8.73
N GLU A 240 8.33 5.30 9.40
CA GLU A 240 9.06 6.07 10.41
C GLU A 240 9.67 7.35 9.83
N ALA A 241 10.38 7.24 8.71
CA ALA A 241 11.01 8.39 8.06
C ALA A 241 9.98 9.40 7.51
N GLU A 242 8.86 8.95 6.99
CA GLU A 242 7.76 9.81 6.53
C GLU A 242 7.10 10.54 7.70
N TYR A 243 6.87 9.83 8.82
CA TYR A 243 6.32 10.42 10.04
C TYR A 243 7.24 11.48 10.62
N GLU A 244 8.53 11.18 10.80
CA GLU A 244 9.54 12.13 11.29
C GLU A 244 9.58 13.40 10.41
N ASN A 245 9.65 13.25 9.09
CA ASN A 245 9.65 14.37 8.16
C ASN A 245 8.38 15.22 8.25
N ARG A 246 7.21 14.60 8.42
CA ARG A 246 5.95 15.34 8.60
C ARG A 246 5.91 16.08 9.92
N MET A 247 6.35 15.45 11.01
CA MET A 247 6.41 16.08 12.34
C MET A 247 7.36 17.25 12.35
N ASP A 248 8.54 17.14 11.75
CA ASP A 248 9.49 18.24 11.61
C ASP A 248 8.88 19.44 10.84
N ASN A 249 8.14 19.18 9.77
CA ASN A 249 7.46 20.21 9.01
C ASN A 249 6.33 20.88 9.82
N ILE A 250 5.58 20.11 10.59
CA ILE A 250 4.52 20.61 11.47
C ILE A 250 5.13 21.49 12.55
N ASP A 251 6.18 21.03 13.22
CA ASP A 251 6.89 21.78 14.27
C ASP A 251 7.46 23.10 13.76
N GLN A 252 8.02 23.10 12.55
CA GLN A 252 8.51 24.33 11.93
C GLN A 252 7.39 25.33 11.66
N LYS A 253 6.24 24.86 11.14
CA LYS A 253 5.07 25.70 10.89
C LYS A 253 4.48 26.23 12.19
N ASP A 254 4.37 25.37 13.22
CA ASP A 254 3.85 25.76 14.54
C ASP A 254 4.70 26.86 15.17
N LYS A 255 6.03 26.70 15.17
CA LYS A 255 6.96 27.75 15.63
C LYS A 255 6.81 29.09 14.87
N GLN A 256 6.56 29.02 13.54
CA GLN A 256 6.32 30.23 12.75
C GLN A 256 5.00 30.89 13.13
N LEU A 257 3.95 30.12 13.40
CA LEU A 257 2.65 30.62 13.84
C LEU A 257 2.75 31.24 15.24
N ASP A 258 3.49 30.59 16.15
CA ASP A 258 3.77 31.14 17.49
C ASP A 258 4.48 32.50 17.45
N LEU A 259 5.51 32.62 16.60
CA LEU A 259 6.20 33.88 16.41
C LEU A 259 5.29 34.99 15.85
N ARG A 260 4.37 34.64 14.94
CA ARG A 260 3.38 35.57 14.41
C ARG A 260 2.38 35.98 15.49
N LEU A 261 1.86 34.99 16.25
CA LEU A 261 0.94 35.26 17.35
C LEU A 261 1.55 36.19 18.39
N ALA A 262 2.78 35.92 18.82
CA ALA A 262 3.51 36.75 19.77
C ALA A 262 3.68 38.22 19.26
N ARG A 263 3.92 38.40 17.96
CA ARG A 263 3.97 39.75 17.35
C ARG A 263 2.61 40.43 17.38
N ILE A 264 1.55 39.75 17.07
CA ILE A 264 0.17 40.24 17.11
C ILE A 264 -0.19 40.64 18.54
N GLU A 265 0.12 39.81 19.53
CA GLU A 265 -0.14 40.10 20.94
C GLU A 265 0.63 41.35 21.43
N ASN A 266 1.90 41.48 21.08
CA ASN A 266 2.69 42.66 21.41
C ASN A 266 2.11 43.92 20.78
N GLU A 267 1.72 43.88 19.50
CA GLU A 267 1.10 45.03 18.82
C GLU A 267 -0.26 45.37 19.44
N ARG A 268 -1.08 44.37 19.76
CA ARG A 268 -2.38 44.52 20.42
C ARG A 268 -2.23 45.18 21.78
N ASN A 269 -1.23 44.79 22.59
CA ASN A 269 -0.96 45.37 23.88
C ASN A 269 -0.50 46.82 23.76
N ALA A 270 0.34 47.13 22.77
CA ALA A 270 0.74 48.55 22.51
C ALA A 270 -0.46 49.39 22.09
N LEU A 271 -1.31 48.89 21.18
CA LEU A 271 -2.53 49.59 20.74
C LEU A 271 -3.55 49.73 21.88
N LYS A 272 -3.66 48.79 22.80
CA LYS A 272 -4.53 48.88 23.97
C LYS A 272 -4.07 49.98 24.90
N THR A 273 -2.76 50.10 25.14
CA THR A 273 -2.19 51.19 25.92
C THR A 273 -2.46 52.57 25.28
N GLU A 274 -2.32 52.64 23.93
CA GLU A 274 -2.63 53.84 23.17
C GLU A 274 -4.14 54.18 23.23
N TYR A 275 -5.01 53.15 23.08
CA TYR A 275 -6.46 53.27 23.22
C TYR A 275 -6.87 53.89 24.56
N ASP A 276 -6.33 53.37 25.67
CA ASP A 276 -6.62 53.90 27.02
C ASP A 276 -6.15 55.33 27.15
N THR A 277 -4.96 55.68 26.63
CA THR A 277 -4.44 57.06 26.63
C THR A 277 -5.35 58.00 25.83
N VAL A 278 -5.78 57.60 24.62
CA VAL A 278 -6.67 58.44 23.79
C VAL A 278 -8.05 58.60 24.45
N LYS A 279 -8.57 57.55 25.06
CA LYS A 279 -9.84 57.55 25.81
C LYS A 279 -9.82 58.53 26.94
N ASP A 280 -8.73 58.56 27.73
CA ASP A 280 -8.55 59.55 28.82
C ASP A 280 -8.43 60.95 28.31
N LEU A 281 -7.73 61.18 27.18
CA LEU A 281 -7.66 62.50 26.55
C LEU A 281 -9.03 63.01 26.07
N VAL A 282 -9.83 62.11 25.44
CA VAL A 282 -11.20 62.44 25.02
C VAL A 282 -12.06 62.82 26.23
N LYS A 283 -11.99 62.04 27.32
CA LYS A 283 -12.70 62.32 28.57
C LYS A 283 -12.32 63.69 29.15
N LYS A 284 -11.02 63.98 29.25
CA LYS A 284 -10.52 65.30 29.76
C LYS A 284 -10.96 66.45 28.84
N ASN A 285 -11.00 66.24 27.51
CA ASN A 285 -11.45 67.31 26.61
C ASN A 285 -12.96 67.55 26.73
N ILE A 286 -13.77 66.52 26.96
CA ILE A 286 -15.20 66.67 27.26
C ILE A 286 -15.42 67.39 28.54
N GLU A 287 -14.72 67.06 29.63
CA GLU A 287 -14.81 67.76 30.94
C GLU A 287 -14.40 69.24 30.84
N ARG A 288 -13.34 69.53 30.08
CA ARG A 288 -12.92 70.93 29.83
C ARG A 288 -13.98 71.71 29.05
N SER A 289 -14.51 71.12 28.01
CA SER A 289 -15.58 71.75 27.20
C SER A 289 -16.81 72.05 28.05
N TYR A 290 -17.18 71.10 28.94
CA TYR A 290 -18.32 71.24 29.83
C TYR A 290 -18.11 72.34 30.85
N LYS A 291 -16.88 72.48 31.44
CA LYS A 291 -16.52 73.54 32.36
C LYS A 291 -16.50 74.95 31.72
N THR A 292 -16.15 74.98 30.41
CA THR A 292 -16.13 76.30 29.67
C THR A 292 -17.54 76.77 29.28
N PHE A 293 -18.53 75.90 29.19
CA PHE A 293 -19.91 76.24 28.89
C PHE A 293 -20.76 76.55 30.14
N ASN A 294 -20.33 76.11 31.31
CA ASN A 294 -21.01 76.38 32.60
C ASN A 294 -20.36 77.44 33.50
N ALA A 295 -19.37 78.17 33.00
CA ALA A 295 -18.77 79.38 33.60
C ALA A 295 -19.21 80.60 32.81
#